data_95d2345f4658b8d83fcb482b46b3d6a5
#
_entry.id   95d2345f4658b8d83fcb482b46b3d6a5
#
_cell.length_a   1.000
_cell.length_b   1.000
_cell.length_c   1.000
_cell.angle_alpha   90.00
_cell.angle_beta   90.00
_cell.angle_gamma   90.00
#
_symmetry.space_group_name_H-M   'P 1'
#
loop_
_entity.id
_entity.type
_entity.pdbx_description
1 polymer ?
#
loop_
_entity_poly.entity_id
_entity_poly.type
_entity_poly.pdbx_seq_one_letter_code
_entity_poly.pdbx_strand_id
1 'polypeptide(L)'
;MYRCCRYYGLEGVAGHEGDASFTVEVNHFTFGPGSLREAGSHARALGMKRIALYTDKTVRGLPYVATVKRSLEAAGCSVAMYWECEVEPTDRSFKAAAKFAQEGNFDGFVSVGGGSVMDTAKAANLYATYPDDFLAYVNAPIGQGKAVPGPLKPHIACPTTCGTGSEVTGIAIFDLLEHQCKTGILSRHLLPSRALVDPDVTHTLTPAVIA
;
A
#
# COMPACT_ATOMS: atom_id res chain seq x y z
N MET A 1 5.43 -16.61 -24.63
CA MET A 1 6.27 -16.92 -23.45
C MET A 1 6.59 -15.61 -22.77
N TYR A 2 5.95 -15.32 -21.64
CA TYR A 2 6.07 -14.03 -20.96
C TYR A 2 7.40 -13.95 -20.22
N ARG A 3 8.24 -12.97 -20.55
CA ARG A 3 9.51 -12.70 -19.87
C ARG A 3 9.27 -12.00 -18.52
N CYS A 4 8.78 -12.71 -17.53
CA CYS A 4 8.57 -12.19 -16.18
C CYS A 4 9.90 -12.00 -15.40
N CYS A 5 10.96 -12.70 -15.80
CA CYS A 5 12.22 -12.78 -15.03
C CYS A 5 13.12 -11.54 -15.10
N ARG A 6 12.92 -10.62 -16.06
CA ARG A 6 13.73 -9.38 -16.14
C ARG A 6 13.45 -8.37 -15.03
N TYR A 7 12.30 -8.47 -14.39
CA TYR A 7 11.88 -7.49 -13.38
C TYR A 7 12.52 -7.68 -11.99
N TYR A 8 13.10 -8.83 -11.71
CA TYR A 8 13.65 -9.17 -10.39
C TYR A 8 15.17 -9.16 -10.29
N GLY A 9 15.86 -8.52 -11.23
CA GLY A 9 17.33 -8.37 -11.15
C GLY A 9 18.12 -9.66 -11.35
N LEU A 10 17.54 -10.65 -12.02
CA LEU A 10 18.22 -11.89 -12.39
C LEU A 10 18.95 -11.76 -13.74
N GLU A 11 19.38 -10.54 -14.11
CA GLU A 11 20.29 -10.33 -15.22
C GLU A 11 21.66 -10.86 -14.84
N GLY A 12 22.02 -12.04 -15.31
CA GLY A 12 23.36 -12.60 -15.10
C GLY A 12 23.43 -14.09 -14.85
N VAL A 13 22.32 -14.79 -14.71
CA VAL A 13 22.34 -16.27 -14.71
C VAL A 13 22.24 -16.77 -16.14
N ALA A 14 23.33 -16.64 -16.85
CA ALA A 14 23.49 -17.28 -18.17
C ALA A 14 23.78 -18.76 -17.96
N GLY A 15 22.97 -19.63 -18.56
CA GLY A 15 23.41 -20.98 -18.84
C GLY A 15 22.53 -22.16 -18.49
N HIS A 16 21.24 -22.01 -18.22
CA HIS A 16 20.36 -23.18 -18.18
C HIS A 16 19.14 -22.96 -19.08
N GLU A 17 19.15 -23.60 -20.22
CA GLU A 17 17.95 -23.82 -21.02
C GLU A 17 17.06 -24.80 -20.24
N GLY A 18 15.96 -24.30 -19.64
CA GLY A 18 14.91 -25.17 -19.16
C GLY A 18 14.31 -24.86 -17.77
N ASP A 19 15.08 -24.44 -16.78
CA ASP A 19 14.57 -24.23 -15.43
C ASP A 19 14.72 -22.75 -14.99
N ALA A 20 13.71 -21.95 -15.29
CA ALA A 20 13.60 -20.64 -14.67
C ALA A 20 13.02 -20.81 -13.26
N SER A 21 13.86 -20.67 -12.22
CA SER A 21 13.38 -20.56 -10.85
C SER A 21 12.71 -19.17 -10.65
N PHE A 22 11.60 -19.13 -9.93
CA PHE A 22 10.98 -17.91 -9.52
C PHE A 22 10.71 -17.94 -8.03
N THR A 23 10.81 -16.76 -7.39
CA THR A 23 10.49 -16.61 -5.98
C THR A 23 9.14 -15.91 -5.85
N VAL A 24 8.25 -16.47 -5.04
CA VAL A 24 7.01 -15.83 -4.63
C VAL A 24 7.23 -15.26 -3.23
N GLU A 25 7.33 -13.93 -3.14
CA GLU A 25 7.32 -13.23 -1.86
C GLU A 25 5.87 -12.92 -1.48
N VAL A 26 5.42 -13.47 -0.36
CA VAL A 26 4.08 -13.22 0.19
C VAL A 26 4.26 -12.51 1.53
N ASN A 27 3.48 -11.46 1.76
CA ASN A 27 3.40 -10.85 3.07
C ASN A 27 2.61 -11.75 4.06
N HIS A 28 2.61 -11.39 5.34
CA HIS A 28 1.75 -12.06 6.30
C HIS A 28 0.29 -11.70 6.03
N PHE A 29 -0.51 -12.70 5.73
CA PHE A 29 -1.91 -12.59 5.35
C PHE A 29 -2.81 -13.17 6.44
N THR A 30 -3.73 -12.38 6.97
CA THR A 30 -4.76 -12.81 7.90
C THR A 30 -6.12 -12.67 7.22
N PHE A 31 -6.86 -13.76 7.11
CA PHE A 31 -8.18 -13.79 6.49
C PHE A 31 -9.22 -14.33 7.47
N GLY A 32 -10.33 -13.63 7.60
CA GLY A 32 -11.49 -14.11 8.35
C GLY A 32 -12.39 -12.98 8.84
N PRO A 33 -13.67 -13.31 9.13
CA PRO A 33 -14.62 -12.35 9.69
C PRO A 33 -14.09 -11.71 10.98
N GLY A 34 -14.11 -10.39 11.06
CA GLY A 34 -13.64 -9.64 12.22
C GLY A 34 -12.13 -9.48 12.34
N SER A 35 -11.33 -9.91 11.33
CA SER A 35 -9.86 -9.80 11.36
C SER A 35 -9.35 -8.37 11.53
N LEU A 36 -10.13 -7.35 11.14
CA LEU A 36 -9.78 -5.94 11.39
C LEU A 36 -9.59 -5.59 12.87
N ARG A 37 -10.17 -6.36 13.79
CA ARG A 37 -9.98 -6.19 15.24
C ARG A 37 -8.57 -6.53 15.70
N GLU A 38 -7.81 -7.25 14.89
CA GLU A 38 -6.44 -7.68 15.20
C GLU A 38 -5.38 -6.63 14.80
N ALA A 39 -5.77 -5.53 14.17
CA ALA A 39 -4.86 -4.50 13.69
C ALA A 39 -3.87 -4.01 14.77
N GLY A 40 -4.35 -3.81 16.00
CA GLY A 40 -3.50 -3.41 17.13
C GLY A 40 -2.48 -4.48 17.54
N SER A 41 -2.84 -5.75 17.48
CA SER A 41 -1.90 -6.86 17.76
C SER A 41 -0.80 -6.92 16.70
N HIS A 42 -1.17 -6.76 15.43
CA HIS A 42 -0.22 -6.70 14.32
C HIS A 42 0.68 -5.47 14.43
N ALA A 43 0.14 -4.30 14.78
CA ALA A 43 0.92 -3.08 14.97
C ALA A 43 1.97 -3.25 16.09
N ARG A 44 1.59 -3.83 17.22
CA ARG A 44 2.54 -4.16 18.32
C ARG A 44 3.64 -5.12 17.86
N ALA A 45 3.27 -6.18 17.14
CA ALA A 45 4.25 -7.15 16.64
C ALA A 45 5.24 -6.53 15.64
N LEU A 46 4.84 -5.45 14.94
CA LEU A 46 5.69 -4.67 14.03
C LEU A 46 6.41 -3.50 14.74
N GLY A 47 6.21 -3.31 16.03
CA GLY A 47 6.85 -2.24 16.83
C GLY A 47 6.29 -0.84 16.55
N MET A 48 5.13 -0.74 15.91
CA MET A 48 4.52 0.54 15.54
C MET A 48 3.95 1.25 16.77
N LYS A 49 4.16 2.57 16.86
CA LYS A 49 3.69 3.42 17.96
C LYS A 49 2.96 4.67 17.48
N ARG A 50 3.44 5.28 16.41
CA ARG A 50 2.88 6.49 15.82
C ARG A 50 2.46 6.22 14.38
N ILE A 51 1.17 6.04 14.18
CA ILE A 51 0.59 5.46 12.97
C ILE A 51 -0.08 6.52 12.12
N ALA A 52 0.24 6.53 10.81
CA ALA A 52 -0.53 7.19 9.78
C ALA A 52 -1.61 6.23 9.27
N LEU A 53 -2.89 6.52 9.51
CA LEU A 53 -4.02 5.75 9.01
C LEU A 53 -4.60 6.43 7.77
N TYR A 54 -4.53 5.75 6.63
CA TYR A 54 -5.03 6.23 5.34
C TYR A 54 -6.41 5.63 5.04
N THR A 55 -7.32 6.47 4.56
CA THR A 55 -8.65 6.07 4.09
C THR A 55 -9.17 7.11 3.09
N ASP A 56 -10.36 6.91 2.54
CA ASP A 56 -11.05 7.87 1.69
C ASP A 56 -12.29 8.46 2.38
N LYS A 57 -12.90 9.47 1.74
CA LYS A 57 -14.08 10.18 2.27
C LYS A 57 -15.30 9.28 2.47
N THR A 58 -15.44 8.25 1.65
CA THR A 58 -16.56 7.31 1.69
C THR A 58 -16.35 6.27 2.79
N VAL A 59 -15.19 5.60 2.78
CA VAL A 59 -14.87 4.52 3.73
C VAL A 59 -14.69 5.05 5.15
N ARG A 60 -14.21 6.30 5.32
CA ARG A 60 -14.04 6.95 6.62
C ARG A 60 -15.29 6.88 7.52
N GLY A 61 -16.47 7.00 6.91
CA GLY A 61 -17.77 6.97 7.66
C GLY A 61 -18.23 5.56 8.03
N LEU A 62 -17.57 4.51 7.54
CA LEU A 62 -17.94 3.13 7.79
C LEU A 62 -17.36 2.62 9.13
N PRO A 63 -18.04 1.67 9.80
CA PRO A 63 -17.63 1.15 11.09
C PRO A 63 -16.24 0.47 11.06
N TYR A 64 -15.77 0.06 9.92
CA TYR A 64 -14.50 -0.66 9.74
C TYR A 64 -13.29 0.21 10.12
N VAL A 65 -13.26 1.48 9.70
CA VAL A 65 -12.19 2.43 10.06
C VAL A 65 -12.17 2.67 11.56
N ALA A 66 -13.33 2.87 12.16
CA ALA A 66 -13.44 3.04 13.62
C ALA A 66 -12.97 1.77 14.37
N THR A 67 -13.24 0.58 13.83
CA THR A 67 -12.79 -0.69 14.42
C THR A 67 -11.27 -0.80 14.39
N VAL A 68 -10.64 -0.54 13.24
CA VAL A 68 -9.17 -0.53 13.11
C VAL A 68 -8.56 0.52 14.03
N LYS A 69 -9.06 1.76 14.00
CA LYS A 69 -8.55 2.84 14.85
C LYS A 69 -8.60 2.48 16.35
N ARG A 70 -9.75 2.01 16.84
CA ARG A 70 -9.90 1.57 18.24
C ARG A 70 -8.93 0.43 18.60
N SER A 71 -8.75 -0.53 17.70
CA SER A 71 -7.81 -1.64 17.91
C SER A 71 -6.37 -1.14 18.06
N LEU A 72 -5.95 -0.20 17.21
CA LEU A 72 -4.63 0.42 17.27
C LEU A 72 -4.44 1.24 18.56
N GLU A 73 -5.43 2.07 18.92
CA GLU A 73 -5.38 2.88 20.14
C GLU A 73 -5.38 2.02 21.42
N ALA A 74 -6.17 0.96 21.45
CA ALA A 74 -6.16 -0.03 22.55
C ALA A 74 -4.82 -0.78 22.66
N ALA A 75 -4.06 -0.87 21.58
CA ALA A 75 -2.70 -1.40 21.57
C ALA A 75 -1.64 -0.39 22.04
N GLY A 76 -2.03 0.83 22.39
CA GLY A 76 -1.14 1.90 22.83
C GLY A 76 -0.53 2.75 21.70
N CYS A 77 -1.05 2.62 20.48
CA CYS A 77 -0.58 3.43 19.36
C CYS A 77 -1.26 4.80 19.32
N SER A 78 -0.54 5.84 18.96
CA SER A 78 -1.14 7.10 18.56
C SER A 78 -1.47 7.07 17.06
N VAL A 79 -2.68 7.51 16.68
CA VAL A 79 -3.18 7.38 15.31
C VAL A 79 -3.56 8.75 14.77
N ALA A 80 -2.90 9.18 13.69
CA ALA A 80 -3.33 10.32 12.89
C ALA A 80 -3.94 9.82 11.57
N MET A 81 -5.08 10.38 11.18
CA MET A 81 -5.85 9.91 10.03
C MET A 81 -5.74 10.89 8.86
N TYR A 82 -5.40 10.35 7.70
CA TYR A 82 -5.51 11.00 6.40
C TYR A 82 -6.68 10.40 5.63
N TRP A 83 -7.69 11.21 5.28
CA TRP A 83 -8.94 10.74 4.64
C TRP A 83 -9.19 11.37 3.27
N GLU A 84 -8.18 12.01 2.70
CA GLU A 84 -8.28 12.67 1.40
C GLU A 84 -7.71 11.81 0.27
N CYS A 85 -7.64 10.47 0.47
CA CYS A 85 -7.32 9.57 -0.63
C CYS A 85 -8.39 9.66 -1.71
N GLU A 86 -7.95 9.82 -2.95
CA GLU A 86 -8.81 9.90 -4.13
C GLU A 86 -9.00 8.53 -4.74
N VAL A 87 -10.21 8.26 -5.25
CA VAL A 87 -10.44 7.16 -6.20
C VAL A 87 -9.79 7.58 -7.51
N GLU A 88 -9.03 6.68 -8.15
CA GLU A 88 -8.12 7.04 -9.24
C GLU A 88 -7.11 8.12 -8.78
N PRO A 89 -6.14 7.74 -7.94
CA PRO A 89 -5.23 8.72 -7.36
C PRO A 89 -4.36 9.39 -8.42
N THR A 90 -4.06 10.65 -8.19
CA THR A 90 -3.26 11.48 -9.08
C THR A 90 -1.87 11.74 -8.48
N ASP A 91 -0.94 12.24 -9.28
CA ASP A 91 0.36 12.73 -8.79
C ASP A 91 0.21 13.81 -7.70
N ARG A 92 -0.85 14.63 -7.79
CA ARG A 92 -1.16 15.67 -6.80
C ARG A 92 -1.63 15.06 -5.49
N SER A 93 -2.53 14.07 -5.54
CA SER A 93 -3.03 13.41 -4.34
C SER A 93 -1.93 12.60 -3.65
N PHE A 94 -1.04 11.94 -4.39
CA PHE A 94 0.14 11.26 -3.83
C PHE A 94 1.10 12.24 -3.14
N LYS A 95 1.39 13.39 -3.76
CA LYS A 95 2.23 14.43 -3.15
C LYS A 95 1.63 14.98 -1.86
N ALA A 96 0.32 15.23 -1.83
CA ALA A 96 -0.38 15.68 -0.62
C ALA A 96 -0.32 14.64 0.51
N ALA A 97 -0.56 13.38 0.19
CA ALA A 97 -0.49 12.27 1.12
C ALA A 97 0.95 12.06 1.66
N ALA A 98 1.96 12.21 0.80
CA ALA A 98 3.36 12.12 1.19
C ALA A 98 3.77 13.28 2.13
N LYS A 99 3.29 14.50 1.87
CA LYS A 99 3.51 15.65 2.74
C LYS A 99 2.95 15.42 4.14
N PHE A 100 1.71 14.93 4.26
CA PHE A 100 1.14 14.54 5.55
C PHE A 100 2.02 13.51 6.28
N ALA A 101 2.53 12.51 5.57
CA ALA A 101 3.39 11.48 6.15
C ALA A 101 4.73 12.05 6.65
N GLN A 102 5.33 12.96 5.90
CA GLN A 102 6.60 13.62 6.26
C GLN A 102 6.44 14.50 7.50
N GLU A 103 5.39 15.34 7.54
CA GLU A 103 5.11 16.24 8.67
C GLU A 103 4.75 15.48 9.95
N GLY A 104 4.10 14.31 9.81
CA GLY A 104 3.64 13.52 10.94
C GLY A 104 4.69 12.70 11.65
N ASN A 105 5.86 12.45 11.05
CA ASN A 105 6.95 11.66 11.64
C ASN A 105 6.48 10.28 12.14
N PHE A 106 5.71 9.56 11.31
CA PHE A 106 5.14 8.26 11.66
C PHE A 106 6.17 7.14 11.57
N ASP A 107 6.02 6.12 12.41
CA ASP A 107 6.84 4.91 12.41
C ASP A 107 6.11 3.69 11.79
N GLY A 108 4.82 3.86 11.43
CA GLY A 108 4.04 2.83 10.78
C GLY A 108 2.85 3.40 9.99
N PHE A 109 2.39 2.62 9.03
CA PHE A 109 1.31 2.97 8.12
C PHE A 109 0.20 1.92 8.19
N VAL A 110 -1.03 2.38 8.16
CA VAL A 110 -2.22 1.52 8.05
C VAL A 110 -3.11 2.08 6.96
N SER A 111 -3.57 1.26 6.05
CA SER A 111 -4.54 1.66 5.02
C SER A 111 -5.83 0.86 5.18
N VAL A 112 -6.98 1.56 5.20
CA VAL A 112 -8.32 0.95 5.23
C VAL A 112 -9.10 1.50 4.07
N GLY A 113 -9.27 0.71 3.02
CA GLY A 113 -9.90 1.16 1.79
C GLY A 113 -9.64 0.25 0.60
N GLY A 114 -10.01 0.70 -0.58
CA GLY A 114 -9.72 0.03 -1.85
C GLY A 114 -8.26 0.17 -2.29
N GLY A 115 -7.96 -0.34 -3.50
CA GLY A 115 -6.62 -0.26 -4.10
C GLY A 115 -6.04 1.15 -4.12
N SER A 116 -6.84 2.15 -4.46
CA SER A 116 -6.43 3.56 -4.49
C SER A 116 -5.93 4.08 -3.14
N VAL A 117 -6.58 3.68 -2.04
CA VAL A 117 -6.16 4.04 -0.68
C VAL A 117 -4.85 3.35 -0.31
N MET A 118 -4.73 2.06 -0.64
CA MET A 118 -3.52 1.29 -0.37
C MET A 118 -2.33 1.82 -1.16
N ASP A 119 -2.51 2.15 -2.43
CA ASP A 119 -1.47 2.68 -3.30
C ASP A 119 -1.03 4.10 -2.85
N THR A 120 -1.99 4.93 -2.41
CA THR A 120 -1.69 6.23 -1.79
C THR A 120 -0.84 6.07 -0.53
N ALA A 121 -1.17 5.12 0.35
CA ALA A 121 -0.42 4.86 1.58
C ALA A 121 1.00 4.33 1.28
N LYS A 122 1.17 3.46 0.28
CA LYS A 122 2.48 2.97 -0.17
C LYS A 122 3.36 4.11 -0.68
N ALA A 123 2.82 4.95 -1.57
CA ALA A 123 3.53 6.11 -2.09
C ALA A 123 3.91 7.09 -0.96
N ALA A 124 2.98 7.40 -0.07
CA ALA A 124 3.24 8.27 1.08
C ALA A 124 4.34 7.72 1.98
N ASN A 125 4.35 6.41 2.25
CA ASN A 125 5.40 5.73 3.00
C ASN A 125 6.77 5.86 2.30
N LEU A 126 6.80 5.63 0.99
CA LEU A 126 8.02 5.73 0.19
C LEU A 126 8.64 7.14 0.30
N TYR A 127 7.85 8.17 -0.03
CA TYR A 127 8.37 9.54 -0.05
C TYR A 127 8.60 10.13 1.35
N ALA A 128 7.97 9.59 2.39
CA ALA A 128 8.29 9.95 3.78
C ALA A 128 9.55 9.26 4.30
N THR A 129 9.88 8.07 3.79
CA THR A 129 11.06 7.30 4.21
C THR A 129 12.30 7.71 3.41
N TYR A 130 12.14 7.88 2.10
CA TYR A 130 13.20 8.25 1.16
C TYR A 130 12.75 9.45 0.30
N PRO A 131 12.79 10.66 0.85
CA PRO A 131 12.42 11.87 0.10
C PRO A 131 13.29 12.07 -1.14
N ASP A 132 12.65 12.31 -2.29
CA ASP A 132 13.31 12.58 -3.56
C ASP A 132 12.35 13.36 -4.46
N ASP A 133 12.81 13.71 -5.67
CA ASP A 133 11.92 14.20 -6.73
C ASP A 133 10.79 13.18 -6.98
N PHE A 134 9.59 13.67 -7.25
CA PHE A 134 8.42 12.79 -7.41
C PHE A 134 8.61 11.77 -8.54
N LEU A 135 9.25 12.18 -9.65
CA LEU A 135 9.49 11.29 -10.78
C LEU A 135 10.70 10.35 -10.59
N ALA A 136 11.48 10.52 -9.51
CA ALA A 136 12.65 9.69 -9.29
C ALA A 136 12.31 8.20 -9.24
N TYR A 137 11.30 7.80 -8.47
CA TYR A 137 10.90 6.40 -8.30
C TYR A 137 9.85 5.92 -9.29
N VAL A 138 9.23 6.82 -10.05
CA VAL A 138 8.22 6.47 -11.05
C VAL A 138 8.86 5.68 -12.18
N ASN A 139 8.14 4.66 -12.66
CA ASN A 139 8.62 3.75 -13.70
C ASN A 139 9.03 4.47 -14.99
N ALA A 140 10.12 4.02 -15.60
CA ALA A 140 10.52 4.45 -16.93
C ALA A 140 9.48 3.98 -17.97
N PRO A 141 9.28 4.70 -19.09
CA PRO A 141 10.04 5.87 -19.52
C PRO A 141 9.52 7.21 -18.96
N ILE A 142 8.43 7.21 -18.19
CA ILE A 142 7.79 8.41 -17.65
C ILE A 142 8.66 9.04 -16.55
N GLY A 143 9.06 8.25 -15.58
CA GLY A 143 9.97 8.64 -14.52
C GLY A 143 11.37 8.08 -14.72
N GLN A 144 12.21 8.24 -13.71
CA GLN A 144 13.61 7.81 -13.75
C GLN A 144 13.79 6.31 -13.40
N GLY A 145 12.76 5.66 -12.85
CA GLY A 145 12.84 4.25 -12.43
C GLY A 145 13.94 3.98 -11.39
N LYS A 146 14.27 4.98 -10.56
CA LYS A 146 15.29 4.85 -9.52
C LYS A 146 14.91 3.74 -8.53
N ALA A 147 15.85 2.88 -8.21
CA ALA A 147 15.63 1.84 -7.22
C ALA A 147 15.35 2.46 -5.84
N VAL A 148 14.35 1.90 -5.13
CA VAL A 148 14.08 2.27 -3.74
C VAL A 148 15.26 1.83 -2.87
N PRO A 149 15.87 2.72 -2.05
CA PRO A 149 17.16 2.44 -1.40
C PRO A 149 17.11 1.30 -0.37
N GLY A 150 15.94 0.96 0.16
CA GLY A 150 15.82 -0.09 1.17
C GLY A 150 14.40 -0.24 1.70
N PRO A 151 14.22 -0.97 2.82
CA PRO A 151 12.92 -1.23 3.42
C PRO A 151 12.19 0.07 3.80
N LEU A 152 10.88 0.07 3.59
CA LEU A 152 10.00 1.14 4.07
C LEU A 152 9.57 0.88 5.52
N LYS A 153 8.86 1.85 6.11
CA LYS A 153 8.23 1.66 7.41
C LYS A 153 7.13 0.60 7.32
N PRO A 154 6.87 -0.16 8.40
CA PRO A 154 5.84 -1.20 8.38
C PRO A 154 4.49 -0.66 7.90
N HIS A 155 3.82 -1.44 7.05
CA HIS A 155 2.50 -1.12 6.51
C HIS A 155 1.54 -2.28 6.72
N ILE A 156 0.37 -2.01 7.32
CA ILE A 156 -0.75 -2.94 7.45
C ILE A 156 -1.82 -2.51 6.46
N ALA A 157 -2.15 -3.38 5.50
CA ALA A 157 -3.18 -3.13 4.51
C ALA A 157 -4.48 -3.84 4.88
N CYS A 158 -5.58 -3.10 4.92
CA CYS A 158 -6.93 -3.57 5.22
C CYS A 158 -7.84 -3.27 4.02
N PRO A 159 -7.90 -4.17 3.01
CA PRO A 159 -8.71 -3.95 1.81
C PRO A 159 -10.19 -3.93 2.14
N THR A 160 -10.95 -3.02 1.52
CA THR A 160 -12.42 -2.96 1.60
C THR A 160 -13.10 -3.33 0.29
N THR A 161 -12.32 -3.58 -0.77
CA THR A 161 -12.78 -4.05 -2.09
C THR A 161 -12.01 -5.30 -2.46
N CYS A 162 -12.60 -6.15 -3.29
CA CYS A 162 -11.95 -7.32 -3.87
C CYS A 162 -11.53 -7.03 -5.32
N GLY A 163 -10.45 -7.65 -5.78
CA GLY A 163 -10.00 -7.62 -7.17
C GLY A 163 -8.64 -6.99 -7.43
N THR A 164 -8.25 -5.92 -6.73
CA THR A 164 -6.99 -5.21 -7.03
C THR A 164 -5.73 -5.95 -6.57
N GLY A 165 -5.81 -6.69 -5.47
CA GLY A 165 -4.65 -7.35 -4.86
C GLY A 165 -3.59 -6.39 -4.32
N SER A 166 -3.94 -5.10 -4.13
CA SER A 166 -2.94 -4.10 -3.67
C SER A 166 -2.38 -4.43 -2.28
N GLU A 167 -3.10 -5.19 -1.46
CA GLU A 167 -2.64 -5.67 -0.15
C GLU A 167 -1.49 -6.67 -0.21
N VAL A 168 -1.28 -7.28 -1.38
CA VAL A 168 -0.25 -8.32 -1.61
C VAL A 168 0.68 -8.00 -2.80
N THR A 169 0.71 -6.74 -3.23
CA THR A 169 1.56 -6.30 -4.35
C THR A 169 2.47 -5.14 -3.98
N GLY A 170 3.66 -5.12 -4.56
CA GLY A 170 4.65 -4.04 -4.41
C GLY A 170 4.50 -2.95 -5.48
N ILE A 171 3.27 -2.54 -5.77
CA ILE A 171 2.97 -1.54 -6.81
C ILE A 171 2.10 -0.43 -6.22
N ALA A 172 2.28 0.80 -6.69
CA ALA A 172 1.40 1.93 -6.46
C ALA A 172 1.12 2.63 -7.79
N ILE A 173 -0.16 2.68 -8.18
CA ILE A 173 -0.61 3.20 -9.48
C ILE A 173 -1.31 4.54 -9.29
N PHE A 174 -1.05 5.47 -10.21
CA PHE A 174 -1.66 6.81 -10.21
C PHE A 174 -1.73 7.39 -11.62
N ASP A 175 -2.58 8.42 -11.78
CA ASP A 175 -2.67 9.20 -13.00
C ASP A 175 -1.72 10.40 -12.93
N LEU A 176 -0.82 10.49 -13.90
CA LEU A 176 0.05 11.65 -14.07
C LEU A 176 -0.66 12.67 -14.96
N LEU A 177 -1.20 13.72 -14.32
CA LEU A 177 -2.12 14.65 -14.96
C LEU A 177 -1.49 15.43 -16.11
N GLU A 178 -0.24 15.85 -15.97
CA GLU A 178 0.48 16.60 -16.99
C GLU A 178 0.67 15.80 -18.29
N HIS A 179 0.90 14.50 -18.16
CA HIS A 179 1.15 13.59 -19.28
C HIS A 179 -0.11 12.84 -19.73
N GLN A 180 -1.25 13.05 -19.05
CA GLN A 180 -2.51 12.35 -19.30
C GLN A 180 -2.33 10.83 -19.43
N CYS A 181 -1.53 10.25 -18.58
CA CYS A 181 -1.24 8.81 -18.61
C CYS A 181 -1.31 8.20 -17.22
N LYS A 182 -1.68 6.93 -17.19
CA LYS A 182 -1.62 6.10 -15.98
C LYS A 182 -0.24 5.46 -15.89
N THR A 183 0.43 5.65 -14.76
CA THR A 183 1.76 5.10 -14.50
C THR A 183 1.83 4.60 -13.05
N GLY A 184 2.99 4.19 -12.60
CA GLY A 184 3.15 3.69 -11.24
C GLY A 184 4.59 3.63 -10.77
N ILE A 185 4.72 3.23 -9.52
CA ILE A 185 5.98 2.93 -8.86
C ILE A 185 5.98 1.44 -8.55
N LEU A 186 6.98 0.72 -9.03
CA LEU A 186 7.15 -0.71 -8.81
C LEU A 186 8.39 -0.95 -7.96
N SER A 187 8.19 -1.50 -6.76
CA SER A 187 9.28 -1.96 -5.91
C SER A 187 8.75 -2.97 -4.90
N ARG A 188 9.50 -4.07 -4.69
CA ARG A 188 9.15 -5.03 -3.62
C ARG A 188 9.08 -4.37 -2.23
N HIS A 189 9.77 -3.27 -2.01
CA HIS A 189 9.72 -2.52 -0.75
C HIS A 189 8.37 -1.84 -0.48
N LEU A 190 7.52 -1.68 -1.51
CA LEU A 190 6.15 -1.18 -1.35
C LEU A 190 5.17 -2.27 -0.90
N LEU A 191 5.57 -3.54 -0.91
CA LEU A 191 4.72 -4.63 -0.44
C LEU A 191 4.35 -4.40 1.03
N PRO A 192 3.04 -4.36 1.39
CA PRO A 192 2.64 -4.21 2.79
C PRO A 192 3.21 -5.33 3.66
N SER A 193 3.61 -5.02 4.87
CA SER A 193 4.16 -6.01 5.82
C SER A 193 3.10 -7.01 6.29
N ARG A 194 1.84 -6.58 6.33
CA ARG A 194 0.67 -7.37 6.74
C ARG A 194 -0.52 -7.03 5.87
N ALA A 195 -1.34 -8.05 5.56
CA ALA A 195 -2.66 -7.87 4.98
C ALA A 195 -3.72 -8.44 5.94
N LEU A 196 -4.72 -7.63 6.31
CA LEU A 196 -5.86 -8.04 7.11
C LEU A 196 -7.11 -8.03 6.24
N VAL A 197 -7.55 -9.17 5.80
CA VAL A 197 -8.66 -9.34 4.87
C VAL A 197 -9.89 -9.85 5.62
N ASP A 198 -10.79 -8.92 5.88
CA ASP A 198 -12.04 -9.16 6.60
C ASP A 198 -13.19 -9.22 5.58
N PRO A 199 -13.80 -10.38 5.32
CA PRO A 199 -14.89 -10.47 4.34
C PRO A 199 -16.13 -9.66 4.74
N ASP A 200 -16.33 -9.36 6.03
CA ASP A 200 -17.50 -8.59 6.49
C ASP A 200 -17.53 -7.17 5.89
N VAL A 201 -16.37 -6.60 5.55
CA VAL A 201 -16.30 -5.26 4.96
C VAL A 201 -16.88 -5.18 3.54
N THR A 202 -17.03 -6.30 2.87
CA THR A 202 -17.58 -6.35 1.50
C THR A 202 -19.11 -6.29 1.46
N HIS A 203 -19.79 -6.51 2.59
CA HIS A 203 -21.26 -6.53 2.64
C HIS A 203 -21.91 -5.21 2.26
N THR A 204 -21.18 -4.10 2.34
CA THR A 204 -21.69 -2.77 1.96
C THR A 204 -21.37 -2.39 0.52
N LEU A 205 -20.65 -3.22 -0.21
CA LEU A 205 -20.31 -2.98 -1.60
C LEU A 205 -21.54 -3.18 -2.51
N THR A 206 -21.64 -2.35 -3.54
CA THR A 206 -22.64 -2.54 -4.57
C THR A 206 -22.26 -3.74 -5.46
N PRO A 207 -23.25 -4.43 -6.07
CA PRO A 207 -22.96 -5.54 -6.98
C PRO A 207 -21.98 -5.18 -8.10
N ALA A 208 -22.03 -3.95 -8.60
CA ALA A 208 -21.13 -3.47 -9.65
C ALA A 208 -19.65 -3.34 -9.19
N VAL A 209 -19.40 -3.27 -7.89
CA VAL A 209 -18.02 -3.23 -7.32
C VAL A 209 -17.54 -4.62 -6.93
N ILE A 210 -18.46 -5.56 -6.69
CA ILE A 210 -18.13 -6.96 -6.34
C ILE A 210 -17.87 -7.80 -7.61
N ALA A 211 -18.57 -7.49 -8.69
CA ALA A 211 -18.44 -8.17 -9.98
C ALA A 211 -17.18 -7.74 -10.72
#